data_40f940ecadb784464dff537dae90c620
#
_entry.id   40f940ecadb784464dff537dae90c620
#
_cell.length_a   1.000
_cell.length_b   1.000
_cell.length_c   1.000
_cell.angle_alpha   90.00
_cell.angle_beta   90.00
_cell.angle_gamma   90.00
#
_symmetry.space_group_name_H-M   'P 1'
#
loop_
_entity.id
_entity.type
_entity.pdbx_description
1 polymer ?
#
loop_
_entity_poly.entity_id
_entity_poly.type
_entity_poly.pdbx_seq_one_letter_code
_entity_poly.pdbx_strand_id
1 'polypeptide(L)'
;MAEKAIMPKLGLTMTEGTITEILVKQGDYVNEGDVLMNFETNKVTDQIVAPVSGYVLKILVDVDDDVNVADPVCYIGEQGEAV
;
A
#
# COMPACT_ATOMS: atom_id res chain seq x y z
N MET A 1 8.73 15.15 0.31
CA MET A 1 8.17 14.62 1.58
C MET A 1 7.55 13.25 1.30
N ALA A 2 7.62 12.36 2.27
CA ALA A 2 7.06 11.03 2.11
C ALA A 2 5.53 11.08 2.06
N GLU A 3 4.95 10.31 1.15
CA GLU A 3 3.52 10.14 1.04
C GLU A 3 3.14 8.73 1.50
N LYS A 4 1.97 8.60 2.11
CA LYS A 4 1.46 7.32 2.57
C LYS A 4 0.62 6.67 1.48
N ALA A 5 0.90 5.39 1.20
CA ALA A 5 -0.05 4.55 0.50
C ALA A 5 -0.95 3.94 1.58
N ILE A 6 -2.26 4.00 1.38
CA ILE A 6 -3.22 3.56 2.39
C ILE A 6 -4.13 2.47 1.83
N MET A 7 -4.77 1.73 2.73
CA MET A 7 -5.82 0.78 2.34
C MET A 7 -7.01 1.57 1.80
N PRO A 8 -7.39 1.38 0.51
CA PRO A 8 -8.50 2.13 -0.07
C PRO A 8 -9.85 1.57 0.37
N LYS A 9 -10.88 2.41 0.29
CA LYS A 9 -12.24 2.01 0.56
C LYS A 9 -12.95 1.74 -0.76
N LEU A 10 -13.27 0.49 -1.01
CA LEU A 10 -13.90 0.07 -2.28
C LEU A 10 -15.42 0.12 -2.26
N GLY A 11 -16.03 0.23 -1.08
CA GLY A 11 -17.48 0.30 -0.96
C GLY A 11 -17.88 0.81 0.41
N LEU A 12 -19.16 1.15 0.56
CA LEU A 12 -19.65 1.80 1.77
C LEU A 12 -19.49 0.94 3.03
N THR A 13 -19.52 -0.37 2.87
CA THR A 13 -19.46 -1.31 4.01
C THR A 13 -18.06 -1.88 4.23
N MET A 14 -17.09 -1.52 3.39
CA MET A 14 -15.72 -2.01 3.56
C MET A 14 -15.08 -1.37 4.79
N THR A 15 -14.57 -2.19 5.70
CA THR A 15 -13.86 -1.72 6.89
C THR A 15 -12.41 -2.13 6.91
N GLU A 16 -12.05 -3.23 6.23
CA GLU A 16 -10.68 -3.72 6.19
C GLU A 16 -10.47 -4.60 4.96
N GLY A 17 -9.20 -4.86 4.66
CA GLY A 17 -8.80 -5.80 3.62
C GLY A 17 -7.61 -6.61 4.09
N THR A 18 -7.43 -7.80 3.52
CA THR A 18 -6.33 -8.70 3.85
C THR A 18 -5.28 -8.63 2.75
N ILE A 19 -4.04 -8.37 3.10
CA ILE A 19 -2.94 -8.30 2.14
C ILE A 19 -2.65 -9.71 1.65
N THR A 20 -2.77 -9.93 0.34
CA THR A 20 -2.53 -11.25 -0.25
C THR A 20 -1.16 -11.37 -0.90
N GLU A 21 -0.61 -10.24 -1.38
CA GLU A 21 0.69 -10.23 -2.03
C GLU A 21 1.31 -8.85 -1.93
N ILE A 22 2.63 -8.80 -1.67
CA ILE A 22 3.40 -7.56 -1.67
C ILE A 22 4.36 -7.64 -2.86
N LEU A 23 4.23 -6.72 -3.81
CA LEU A 23 4.92 -6.75 -5.09
C LEU A 23 6.19 -5.90 -5.12
N VAL A 24 6.45 -5.15 -4.07
CA VAL A 24 7.61 -4.26 -3.96
C VAL A 24 8.34 -4.53 -2.65
N LYS A 25 9.55 -4.01 -2.54
CA LYS A 25 10.32 -4.10 -1.31
C LYS A 25 10.95 -2.74 -1.01
N GLN A 26 11.37 -2.58 0.22
CA GLN A 26 12.02 -1.35 0.65
C GLN A 26 13.24 -1.07 -0.22
N GLY A 27 13.31 0.16 -0.72
CA GLY A 27 14.37 0.59 -1.63
C GLY A 27 14.00 0.57 -3.10
N ASP A 28 12.89 -0.07 -3.48
CA ASP A 28 12.44 -0.09 -4.88
C ASP A 28 11.95 1.28 -5.30
N TYR A 29 12.19 1.62 -6.57
CA TYR A 29 11.60 2.82 -7.17
C TYR A 29 10.27 2.43 -7.84
N VAL A 30 9.25 3.24 -7.63
CA VAL A 30 7.93 3.04 -8.26
C VAL A 30 7.46 4.32 -8.91
N ASN A 31 6.66 4.18 -9.95
CA ASN A 31 5.97 5.31 -10.58
C ASN A 31 4.55 5.41 -10.01
N GLU A 32 4.01 6.62 -10.04
CA GLU A 32 2.61 6.83 -9.63
C GLU A 32 1.70 5.88 -10.41
N GLY A 33 0.83 5.17 -9.70
CA GLY A 33 -0.07 4.19 -10.30
C GLY A 33 0.48 2.77 -10.36
N ASP A 34 1.76 2.55 -10.07
CA ASP A 34 2.32 1.20 -10.02
C ASP A 34 1.69 0.41 -8.88
N VAL A 35 1.44 -0.88 -9.10
CA VAL A 35 0.84 -1.75 -8.09
C VAL A 35 1.88 -2.06 -7.02
N LEU A 36 1.55 -1.75 -5.78
CA LEU A 36 2.41 -2.03 -4.63
C LEU A 36 2.06 -3.37 -3.98
N MET A 37 0.79 -3.63 -3.83
CA MET A 37 0.28 -4.79 -3.10
C MET A 37 -1.07 -5.20 -3.66
N ASN A 38 -1.39 -6.49 -3.51
CA ASN A 38 -2.74 -6.99 -3.76
C ASN A 38 -3.40 -7.25 -2.42
N PHE A 39 -4.70 -7.03 -2.35
CA PHE A 39 -5.49 -7.33 -1.15
C PHE A 39 -6.84 -7.90 -1.55
N GLU A 40 -7.50 -8.53 -0.59
CA GLU A 40 -8.84 -9.06 -0.79
C GLU A 40 -9.76 -8.68 0.36
N THR A 41 -11.04 -8.60 0.02
CA THR A 41 -12.12 -8.51 1.00
C THR A 41 -12.99 -9.74 0.81
N ASN A 42 -14.06 -9.87 1.60
CA ASN A 42 -14.97 -10.99 1.43
C ASN A 42 -15.75 -10.97 0.11
N LYS A 43 -15.65 -9.91 -0.68
CA LYS A 43 -16.41 -9.78 -1.92
C LYS A 43 -15.54 -9.61 -3.16
N VAL A 44 -14.38 -8.96 -3.04
CA VAL A 44 -13.53 -8.59 -4.19
C VAL A 44 -12.07 -8.71 -3.83
N THR A 45 -11.25 -8.79 -4.89
CA THR A 45 -9.80 -8.59 -4.78
C THR A 45 -9.46 -7.33 -5.55
N ASP A 46 -8.48 -6.56 -5.08
CA ASP A 46 -8.05 -5.34 -5.74
C ASP A 46 -6.60 -5.04 -5.38
N GLN A 47 -6.11 -3.89 -5.80
CA GLN A 47 -4.71 -3.52 -5.72
C GLN A 47 -4.55 -2.19 -5.01
N ILE A 48 -3.43 -2.06 -4.28
CA ILE A 48 -3.01 -0.77 -3.73
C ILE A 48 -1.92 -0.24 -4.64
N VAL A 49 -2.11 0.96 -5.15
CA VAL A 49 -1.17 1.57 -6.11
C VAL A 49 -0.42 2.73 -5.47
N ALA A 50 0.73 3.08 -6.06
CA ALA A 50 1.54 4.18 -5.57
C ALA A 50 0.81 5.50 -5.79
N PRO A 51 0.66 6.32 -4.73
CA PRO A 51 0.00 7.63 -4.87
C PRO A 51 0.88 8.68 -5.53
N VAL A 52 2.18 8.45 -5.54
CA VAL A 52 3.18 9.32 -6.16
C VAL A 52 4.34 8.46 -6.65
N SER A 53 5.16 9.02 -7.53
CA SER A 53 6.42 8.36 -7.93
C SER A 53 7.48 8.59 -6.87
N GLY A 54 8.32 7.59 -6.62
CA GLY A 54 9.39 7.71 -5.64
C GLY A 54 9.91 6.35 -5.21
N TYR A 55 10.66 6.35 -4.12
CA TYR A 55 11.23 5.12 -3.54
C TYR A 55 10.34 4.58 -2.43
N VAL A 56 10.24 3.27 -2.34
CA VAL A 56 9.56 2.62 -1.23
C VAL A 56 10.45 2.75 0.00
N LEU A 57 10.07 3.62 0.93
CA LEU A 57 10.89 3.94 2.10
C LEU A 57 10.67 2.95 3.23
N LYS A 58 9.44 2.50 3.40
CA LYS A 58 9.09 1.59 4.49
C LYS A 58 7.79 0.86 4.15
N ILE A 59 7.78 -0.44 4.40
CA ILE A 59 6.58 -1.27 4.27
C ILE A 59 6.11 -1.59 5.68
N LEU A 60 4.84 -1.29 5.96
CA LEU A 60 4.27 -1.35 7.31
C LEU A 60 3.46 -2.60 7.59
N VAL A 61 3.25 -3.44 6.58
CA VAL A 61 2.38 -4.62 6.66
C VAL A 61 3.05 -5.82 6.04
N ASP A 62 2.52 -7.01 6.33
CA ASP A 62 2.97 -8.27 5.74
C ASP A 62 1.82 -8.97 5.03
N VAL A 63 2.16 -9.99 4.25
CA VAL A 63 1.15 -10.88 3.65
C VAL A 63 0.32 -11.52 4.77
N ASP A 64 -0.97 -11.62 4.53
CA ASP A 64 -2.00 -12.12 5.46
C ASP A 64 -2.40 -11.15 6.57
N ASP A 65 -1.80 -9.95 6.63
CA ASP A 65 -2.24 -8.93 7.57
C ASP A 65 -3.61 -8.38 7.18
N ASP A 66 -4.47 -8.18 8.16
CA ASP A 66 -5.72 -7.45 8.00
C ASP A 66 -5.44 -5.98 8.29
N VAL A 67 -5.78 -5.12 7.32
CA VAL A 67 -5.50 -3.69 7.40
C VAL A 67 -6.80 -2.91 7.31
N ASN A 68 -7.01 -2.00 8.24
CA ASN A 68 -8.21 -1.17 8.25
C ASN A 68 -8.16 -0.14 7.13
N VAL A 69 -9.32 0.20 6.60
CA VAL A 69 -9.44 1.27 5.60
C VAL A 69 -8.79 2.54 6.13
N ALA A 70 -8.04 3.22 5.28
CA ALA A 70 -7.29 4.44 5.54
C ALA A 70 -5.99 4.26 6.34
N ASP A 71 -5.71 3.06 6.87
CA ASP A 71 -4.43 2.82 7.53
C ASP A 71 -3.30 2.76 6.51
N PRO A 72 -2.12 3.30 6.85
CA PRO A 72 -0.99 3.28 5.92
C PRO A 72 -0.43 1.88 5.76
N VAL A 73 -0.06 1.54 4.53
CA VAL A 73 0.59 0.25 4.21
C VAL A 73 2.06 0.42 3.85
N CYS A 74 2.43 1.58 3.30
CA CYS A 74 3.84 1.90 3.07
C CYS A 74 4.02 3.39 2.87
N TYR A 75 5.29 3.82 2.90
CA TYR A 75 5.68 5.20 2.61
C TYR A 75 6.48 5.26 1.32
N ILE A 76 6.18 6.25 0.49
CA ILE A 76 6.86 6.52 -0.78
C ILE A 76 7.44 7.93 -0.72
N GLY A 77 8.69 8.10 -1.09
CA GLY A 77 9.31 9.41 -1.06
C GLY A 77 10.67 9.43 -1.72
N GLU A 78 11.48 10.41 -1.37
CA GLU A 78 12.83 10.54 -1.91
C GLU A 78 13.78 9.56 -1.22
N GLN A 79 14.76 9.09 -1.98
CA GLN A 79 15.76 8.16 -1.45
C GLN A 79 16.45 8.77 -0.24
N GLY A 80 16.50 8.01 0.86
CA GLY A 80 17.13 8.46 2.09
C GLY A 80 16.26 9.35 2.98
N GLU A 81 15.03 9.63 2.55
CA GLU A 81 14.10 10.43 3.36
C GLU A 81 13.72 9.66 4.62
N ALA A 82 13.70 10.34 5.77
CA ALA A 82 13.31 9.72 7.03
C ALA A 82 11.78 9.62 7.14
N VAL A 83 11.32 8.50 7.68
CA VAL A 83 9.89 8.25 7.92
C VAL A 83 9.68 7.64 9.30
#